data_adf03d30eea6db66283c876c6674fcbc
#
_entry.id   adf03d30eea6db66283c876c6674fcbc
#
_cell.length_a   1.000
_cell.length_b   1.000
_cell.length_c   1.000
_cell.angle_alpha   90.00
_cell.angle_beta   90.00
_cell.angle_gamma   90.00
#
_symmetry.space_group_name_H-M   'P 1'
#
loop_
_entity.id
_entity.type
_entity.pdbx_description
1 polymer ?
#
loop_
_entity_poly.entity_id
_entity_poly.type
_entity_poly.pdbx_seq_one_letter_code
_entity_poly.pdbx_strand_id
1 'polypeptide(L)'
;KFRYADLAIARYEDAYNAQLQKSSGKLEDLEKQYYPCINVAFMHYVFHDEKKAHEYAKAAREICRKIRVKGGESYWIQATEAEASLILGQVGPALEAYAQAVGMEDAKPSYVASTRKQALQIASLIEDKEVKGEVEKAFPLMGIVACSGHVIDNPGRDRRFPPEAEMVAKEKIEQALDKLGATCGFSSAACGTDILFLETMAERGGETHVFLPFAKEEFIETSVRRAGGNWVSRFESVLDHATSVHYVTNEGYYGDDSLFSLCNQVMLGFAAMRGRGLDEDPNLLVIWDGKPGSTGGTGELVEAWRGEFNEPEVIDPREILPSLSDSEPVPVYSGETRPAFLSESGESESSIRSIKTMLFADVQAFSQVMEEKTAEFVEIFHGGIAKMLERLPREPAFVNTWGDSFFVVFDELEDALKLALEIRDYFNYGEWGDLLSEGVMEVRISMHAGPVYEEFDPILKKRNFFGRHVNQAARIEPIVLPGSVFVSETVAALISFGYDDYDFEYAGNLELAKDFGSYPIYMLQRRGYSGEKSD
;
A
#
# COMPACT_ATOMS: atom_id res chain seq x y z
N LYS A 1 -13.03 -13.80 15.90
CA LYS A 1 -11.60 -14.27 15.88
C LYS A 1 -11.51 -15.80 15.95
N PHE A 2 -12.11 -16.47 16.96
CA PHE A 2 -12.00 -17.93 17.16
C PHE A 2 -12.56 -18.75 15.99
N ARG A 3 -13.72 -18.39 15.43
CA ARG A 3 -14.36 -19.16 14.34
C ARG A 3 -13.51 -19.20 13.04
N TYR A 4 -12.81 -18.14 12.71
CA TYR A 4 -11.93 -18.11 11.54
C TYR A 4 -10.60 -18.84 11.79
N ALA A 5 -10.12 -18.82 13.03
CA ALA A 5 -8.95 -19.56 13.44
C ALA A 5 -9.17 -21.07 13.34
N ASP A 6 -10.27 -21.58 13.88
CA ASP A 6 -10.65 -22.99 13.79
C ASP A 6 -10.78 -23.44 12.33
N LEU A 7 -11.36 -22.59 11.48
CA LEU A 7 -11.49 -22.88 10.05
C LEU A 7 -10.12 -22.90 9.34
N ALA A 8 -9.21 -21.97 9.69
CA ALA A 8 -7.87 -21.93 9.13
C ALA A 8 -7.05 -23.17 9.58
N ILE A 9 -7.09 -23.52 10.86
CA ILE A 9 -6.47 -24.74 11.38
C ILE A 9 -6.99 -25.97 10.63
N ALA A 10 -8.31 -26.12 10.53
CA ALA A 10 -8.92 -27.25 9.83
C ALA A 10 -8.46 -27.34 8.36
N ARG A 11 -8.39 -26.24 7.65
CA ARG A 11 -7.91 -26.21 6.24
C ARG A 11 -6.45 -26.62 6.09
N TYR A 12 -5.57 -26.17 6.98
CA TYR A 12 -4.17 -26.58 6.96
C TYR A 12 -4.00 -28.05 7.39
N GLU A 13 -4.75 -28.52 8.38
CA GLU A 13 -4.79 -29.94 8.78
C GLU A 13 -5.28 -30.81 7.62
N ASP A 14 -6.34 -30.44 6.93
CA ASP A 14 -6.87 -31.15 5.77
C ASP A 14 -5.83 -31.18 4.62
N ALA A 15 -5.18 -30.05 4.35
CA ALA A 15 -4.12 -29.97 3.34
C ALA A 15 -2.95 -30.90 3.68
N TYR A 16 -2.48 -30.89 4.93
CA TYR A 16 -1.41 -31.77 5.40
C TYR A 16 -1.80 -33.25 5.30
N ASN A 17 -2.98 -33.62 5.81
CA ASN A 17 -3.48 -34.98 5.78
C ASN A 17 -3.67 -35.51 4.34
N ALA A 18 -4.17 -34.66 3.44
CA ALA A 18 -4.30 -35.02 2.02
C ALA A 18 -2.94 -35.30 1.36
N GLN A 19 -1.89 -34.55 1.72
CA GLN A 19 -0.53 -34.80 1.23
C GLN A 19 0.08 -36.06 1.85
N LEU A 20 -0.17 -36.33 3.13
CA LEU A 20 0.27 -37.56 3.80
C LEU A 20 -0.31 -38.81 3.12
N GLN A 21 -1.62 -38.81 2.82
CA GLN A 21 -2.29 -39.96 2.18
C GLN A 21 -1.76 -40.24 0.76
N LYS A 22 -1.31 -39.22 0.04
CA LYS A 22 -0.77 -39.33 -1.33
C LYS A 22 0.74 -39.60 -1.36
N SER A 23 1.41 -39.57 -0.22
CA SER A 23 2.86 -39.61 -0.16
C SER A 23 3.42 -40.99 -0.53
N SER A 24 4.26 -41.00 -1.55
CA SER A 24 5.09 -42.14 -1.93
C SER A 24 6.48 -42.10 -1.26
N GLY A 25 6.74 -41.10 -0.45
CA GLY A 25 8.04 -40.84 0.17
C GLY A 25 9.10 -40.30 -0.79
N LYS A 26 8.72 -39.87 -2.00
CA LYS A 26 9.60 -39.15 -2.94
C LYS A 26 9.84 -37.73 -2.46
N LEU A 27 10.90 -37.08 -2.98
CA LEU A 27 11.27 -35.71 -2.63
C LEU A 27 10.10 -34.73 -2.86
N GLU A 28 9.51 -34.76 -4.04
CA GLU A 28 8.36 -33.91 -4.42
C GLU A 28 7.15 -34.02 -3.47
N ASP A 29 6.92 -35.21 -2.89
CA ASP A 29 5.81 -35.42 -1.96
C ASP A 29 6.14 -34.80 -0.58
N LEU A 30 7.39 -34.91 -0.14
CA LEU A 30 7.87 -34.31 1.10
C LEU A 30 7.85 -32.77 1.03
N GLU A 31 8.25 -32.22 -0.12
CA GLU A 31 8.23 -30.78 -0.38
C GLU A 31 6.82 -30.17 -0.32
N LYS A 32 5.79 -30.95 -0.59
CA LYS A 32 4.40 -30.51 -0.46
C LYS A 32 3.85 -30.63 0.97
N GLN A 33 4.53 -31.34 1.86
CA GLN A 33 4.05 -31.63 3.23
C GLN A 33 4.57 -30.65 4.28
N TYR A 34 5.81 -30.17 4.18
CA TYR A 34 6.41 -29.38 5.27
C TYR A 34 5.67 -28.06 5.50
N TYR A 35 5.27 -27.37 4.42
CA TYR A 35 4.60 -26.08 4.52
C TYR A 35 3.23 -26.14 5.25
N PRO A 36 2.27 -27.00 4.88
CA PRO A 36 1.04 -27.09 5.65
C PRO A 36 1.30 -27.61 7.08
N CYS A 37 2.26 -28.50 7.28
CA CYS A 37 2.59 -29.04 8.60
C CYS A 37 3.07 -27.95 9.58
N ILE A 38 4.00 -27.08 9.16
CA ILE A 38 4.51 -26.01 10.02
C ILE A 38 3.45 -24.94 10.30
N ASN A 39 2.59 -24.63 9.33
CA ASN A 39 1.50 -23.70 9.56
C ASN A 39 0.47 -24.23 10.57
N VAL A 40 0.18 -25.55 10.58
CA VAL A 40 -0.64 -26.16 11.62
C VAL A 40 0.04 -26.00 12.99
N ALA A 41 1.35 -26.26 13.07
CA ALA A 41 2.11 -26.09 14.31
C ALA A 41 2.04 -24.64 14.83
N PHE A 42 2.28 -23.69 13.97
CA PHE A 42 2.21 -22.26 14.27
C PHE A 42 0.81 -21.86 14.78
N MET A 43 -0.24 -22.23 14.07
CA MET A 43 -1.62 -21.89 14.46
C MET A 43 -1.99 -22.47 15.84
N HIS A 44 -1.67 -23.75 16.10
CA HIS A 44 -1.89 -24.33 17.41
C HIS A 44 -1.09 -23.63 18.51
N TYR A 45 0.14 -23.20 18.22
CA TYR A 45 0.98 -22.46 19.16
C TYR A 45 0.36 -21.10 19.53
N VAL A 46 -0.07 -20.34 18.52
CA VAL A 46 -0.73 -19.03 18.69
C VAL A 46 -2.06 -19.14 19.44
N PHE A 47 -2.79 -20.24 19.28
CA PHE A 47 -4.06 -20.48 19.97
C PHE A 47 -3.93 -21.32 21.25
N HIS A 48 -2.70 -21.40 21.81
CA HIS A 48 -2.39 -22.03 23.10
C HIS A 48 -2.67 -23.54 23.19
N ASP A 49 -2.66 -24.28 22.07
CA ASP A 49 -2.61 -25.75 22.08
C ASP A 49 -1.16 -26.25 21.92
N GLU A 50 -0.37 -26.06 22.98
CA GLU A 50 1.06 -26.40 22.96
C GLU A 50 1.31 -27.88 22.60
N LYS A 51 0.47 -28.79 23.04
CA LYS A 51 0.64 -30.21 22.77
C LYS A 51 0.60 -30.51 21.28
N LYS A 52 -0.43 -30.03 20.58
CA LYS A 52 -0.53 -30.18 19.13
C LYS A 52 0.54 -29.37 18.40
N ALA A 53 0.82 -28.15 18.83
CA ALA A 53 1.90 -27.33 18.28
C ALA A 53 3.22 -28.08 18.26
N HIS A 54 3.63 -28.66 19.39
CA HIS A 54 4.85 -29.46 19.52
C HIS A 54 4.82 -30.75 18.68
N GLU A 55 3.68 -31.41 18.57
CA GLU A 55 3.51 -32.60 17.73
C GLU A 55 3.77 -32.29 16.25
N TYR A 56 3.10 -31.26 15.71
CA TYR A 56 3.27 -30.84 14.32
C TYR A 56 4.65 -30.21 14.06
N ALA A 57 5.23 -29.46 15.00
CA ALA A 57 6.58 -28.93 14.86
C ALA A 57 7.64 -30.04 14.76
N LYS A 58 7.52 -31.10 15.57
CA LYS A 58 8.38 -32.30 15.45
C LYS A 58 8.22 -32.98 14.10
N ALA A 59 6.96 -33.11 13.61
CA ALA A 59 6.68 -33.69 12.31
C ALA A 59 7.28 -32.85 11.17
N ALA A 60 7.11 -31.54 11.18
CA ALA A 60 7.68 -30.61 10.17
C ALA A 60 9.21 -30.75 10.13
N ARG A 61 9.88 -30.73 11.27
CA ARG A 61 11.33 -30.90 11.36
C ARG A 61 11.82 -32.26 10.82
N GLU A 62 11.08 -33.33 11.10
CA GLU A 62 11.41 -34.65 10.54
C GLU A 62 11.21 -34.71 9.01
N ILE A 63 10.20 -34.01 8.47
CA ILE A 63 10.01 -33.87 7.03
C ILE A 63 11.20 -33.11 6.41
N CYS A 64 11.61 -31.97 6.98
CA CYS A 64 12.77 -31.20 6.51
C CYS A 64 14.05 -32.06 6.50
N ARG A 65 14.29 -32.82 7.59
CA ARG A 65 15.40 -33.77 7.65
C ARG A 65 15.38 -34.81 6.52
N LYS A 66 14.21 -35.39 6.23
CA LYS A 66 14.05 -36.36 5.13
C LYS A 66 14.29 -35.73 3.76
N ILE A 67 13.89 -34.47 3.57
CA ILE A 67 14.15 -33.72 2.33
C ILE A 67 15.66 -33.56 2.14
N ARG A 68 16.41 -33.13 3.16
CA ARG A 68 17.87 -32.96 3.10
C ARG A 68 18.61 -34.28 2.80
N VAL A 69 18.20 -35.38 3.42
CA VAL A 69 18.77 -36.70 3.13
C VAL A 69 18.60 -37.08 1.65
N LYS A 70 17.60 -36.54 0.99
CA LYS A 70 17.34 -36.77 -0.47
C LYS A 70 17.95 -35.69 -1.37
N GLY A 71 18.77 -34.79 -0.80
CA GLY A 71 19.47 -33.74 -1.53
C GLY A 71 18.65 -32.47 -1.79
N GLY A 72 17.47 -32.33 -1.18
CA GLY A 72 16.69 -31.09 -1.22
C GLY A 72 17.20 -30.08 -0.19
N GLU A 73 17.40 -28.82 -0.61
CA GLU A 73 17.77 -27.69 0.22
C GLU A 73 17.11 -26.43 -0.36
N SER A 74 16.58 -25.56 0.50
CA SER A 74 16.06 -24.24 0.12
C SER A 74 15.88 -23.36 1.35
N TYR A 75 15.77 -22.06 1.12
CA TYR A 75 15.42 -21.09 2.17
C TYR A 75 14.26 -21.58 3.04
N TRP A 76 13.17 -22.04 2.43
CA TRP A 76 11.94 -22.43 3.15
C TRP A 76 12.13 -23.67 4.02
N ILE A 77 12.97 -24.61 3.61
CA ILE A 77 13.27 -25.81 4.40
C ILE A 77 14.05 -25.41 5.67
N GLN A 78 15.04 -24.52 5.52
CA GLN A 78 15.84 -24.02 6.61
C GLN A 78 15.02 -23.16 7.58
N ALA A 79 14.18 -22.26 7.03
CA ALA A 79 13.28 -21.42 7.81
C ALA A 79 12.23 -22.24 8.58
N THR A 80 11.66 -23.30 7.96
CA THR A 80 10.72 -24.21 8.62
C THR A 80 11.36 -24.96 9.79
N GLU A 81 12.61 -25.39 9.65
CA GLU A 81 13.33 -26.05 10.73
C GLU A 81 13.62 -25.10 11.89
N ALA A 82 13.97 -23.85 11.59
CA ALA A 82 14.15 -22.80 12.58
C ALA A 82 12.85 -22.51 13.35
N GLU A 83 11.76 -22.33 12.64
CA GLU A 83 10.43 -22.10 13.22
C GLU A 83 9.96 -23.26 14.10
N ALA A 84 10.10 -24.48 13.61
CA ALA A 84 9.78 -25.67 14.38
C ALA A 84 10.63 -25.77 15.67
N SER A 85 11.91 -25.41 15.61
CA SER A 85 12.80 -25.37 16.77
C SER A 85 12.37 -24.31 17.77
N LEU A 86 11.94 -23.14 17.31
CA LEU A 86 11.45 -22.05 18.18
C LEU A 86 10.14 -22.45 18.88
N ILE A 87 9.19 -23.06 18.17
CA ILE A 87 7.94 -23.61 18.76
C ILE A 87 8.25 -24.68 19.82
N LEU A 88 9.31 -25.45 19.63
CA LEU A 88 9.75 -26.48 20.59
C LEU A 88 10.54 -25.91 21.78
N GLY A 89 10.67 -24.59 21.91
CA GLY A 89 11.43 -23.93 22.97
C GLY A 89 12.95 -24.04 22.82
N GLN A 90 13.47 -24.45 21.65
CA GLN A 90 14.89 -24.61 21.37
C GLN A 90 15.46 -23.32 20.76
N VAL A 91 15.54 -22.24 21.55
CA VAL A 91 15.86 -20.89 21.08
C VAL A 91 17.20 -20.82 20.35
N GLY A 92 18.30 -21.27 20.98
CA GLY A 92 19.63 -21.24 20.35
C GLY A 92 19.70 -21.91 18.99
N PRO A 93 19.30 -23.19 18.84
CA PRO A 93 19.19 -23.86 17.55
C PRO A 93 18.28 -23.15 16.55
N ALA A 94 17.19 -22.50 16.99
CA ALA A 94 16.31 -21.74 16.11
C ALA A 94 17.01 -20.50 15.55
N LEU A 95 17.72 -19.73 16.38
CA LEU A 95 18.46 -18.53 15.96
C LEU A 95 19.58 -18.87 14.96
N GLU A 96 20.32 -19.94 15.20
CA GLU A 96 21.35 -20.42 14.27
C GLU A 96 20.73 -20.80 12.91
N ALA A 97 19.59 -21.49 12.92
CA ALA A 97 18.91 -21.91 11.71
C ALA A 97 18.30 -20.72 10.95
N TYR A 98 17.76 -19.71 11.63
CA TYR A 98 17.31 -18.46 10.99
C TYR A 98 18.47 -17.70 10.34
N ALA A 99 19.59 -17.55 11.02
CA ALA A 99 20.77 -16.90 10.46
C ALA A 99 21.30 -17.63 9.21
N GLN A 100 21.27 -18.98 9.22
CA GLN A 100 21.62 -19.77 8.04
C GLN A 100 20.63 -19.55 6.89
N ALA A 101 19.31 -19.54 7.16
CA ALA A 101 18.27 -19.31 6.15
C ALA A 101 18.48 -17.95 5.47
N VAL A 102 18.70 -16.89 6.25
CA VAL A 102 18.93 -15.53 5.74
C VAL A 102 20.17 -15.45 4.85
N GLY A 103 21.21 -16.25 5.12
CA GLY A 103 22.43 -16.30 4.32
C GLY A 103 22.37 -17.15 3.04
N MET A 104 21.23 -17.77 2.71
CA MET A 104 21.08 -18.62 1.52
C MET A 104 20.90 -17.77 0.25
N GLU A 105 21.43 -18.28 -0.89
CA GLU A 105 21.34 -17.58 -2.18
C GLU A 105 19.89 -17.36 -2.68
N ASP A 106 18.98 -18.25 -2.29
CA ASP A 106 17.55 -18.15 -2.63
C ASP A 106 16.72 -17.37 -1.58
N ALA A 107 17.37 -16.79 -0.57
CA ALA A 107 16.72 -15.92 0.41
C ALA A 107 16.28 -14.60 -0.23
N LYS A 108 14.98 -14.47 -0.45
CA LYS A 108 14.40 -13.19 -0.95
C LYS A 108 13.98 -12.32 0.22
N PRO A 109 14.07 -10.97 0.09
CA PRO A 109 13.61 -10.04 1.11
C PRO A 109 12.19 -10.32 1.63
N SER A 110 11.24 -10.61 0.73
CA SER A 110 9.86 -10.95 1.09
C SER A 110 9.73 -12.28 1.87
N TYR A 111 10.64 -13.25 1.62
CA TYR A 111 10.66 -14.51 2.36
C TYR A 111 11.15 -14.29 3.78
N VAL A 112 12.27 -13.56 3.92
CA VAL A 112 12.89 -13.20 5.20
C VAL A 112 11.92 -12.43 6.08
N ALA A 113 11.20 -11.46 5.51
CA ALA A 113 10.17 -10.68 6.19
C ALA A 113 9.02 -11.55 6.72
N SER A 114 8.48 -12.44 5.88
CA SER A 114 7.40 -13.36 6.29
C SER A 114 7.85 -14.27 7.43
N THR A 115 9.05 -14.82 7.34
CA THR A 115 9.63 -15.66 8.39
C THR A 115 9.89 -14.88 9.68
N ARG A 116 10.44 -13.65 9.59
CA ARG A 116 10.65 -12.77 10.73
C ARG A 116 9.33 -12.49 11.47
N LYS A 117 8.28 -12.14 10.73
CA LYS A 117 6.96 -11.87 11.31
C LYS A 117 6.42 -13.07 12.10
N GLN A 118 6.49 -14.28 11.55
CA GLN A 118 6.08 -15.50 12.25
C GLN A 118 6.96 -15.77 13.46
N ALA A 119 8.27 -15.67 13.32
CA ALA A 119 9.23 -15.88 14.40
C ALA A 119 9.00 -14.91 15.58
N LEU A 120 8.74 -13.63 15.32
CA LEU A 120 8.42 -12.62 16.34
C LEU A 120 7.07 -12.88 17.02
N GLN A 121 6.08 -13.36 16.29
CA GLN A 121 4.81 -13.77 16.89
C GLN A 121 4.99 -14.95 17.85
N ILE A 122 5.76 -15.97 17.48
CA ILE A 122 6.10 -17.09 18.37
C ILE A 122 6.87 -16.57 19.58
N ALA A 123 7.91 -15.77 19.36
CA ALA A 123 8.75 -15.23 20.43
C ALA A 123 7.96 -14.36 21.42
N SER A 124 6.93 -13.64 20.96
CA SER A 124 6.07 -12.82 21.83
C SER A 124 5.22 -13.63 22.81
N LEU A 125 5.04 -14.93 22.55
CA LEU A 125 4.29 -15.87 23.40
C LEU A 125 5.22 -16.64 24.35
N ILE A 126 6.53 -16.55 24.19
CA ILE A 126 7.51 -17.16 25.10
C ILE A 126 7.62 -16.27 26.34
N GLU A 127 7.62 -16.88 27.53
CA GLU A 127 7.66 -16.16 28.83
C GLU A 127 8.93 -15.31 29.00
N ASP A 128 10.03 -15.79 28.44
CA ASP A 128 11.32 -15.08 28.47
C ASP A 128 11.34 -13.93 27.45
N LYS A 129 11.25 -12.70 27.95
CA LYS A 129 11.22 -11.48 27.13
C LYS A 129 12.52 -11.19 26.37
N GLU A 130 13.64 -11.78 26.76
CA GLU A 130 14.92 -11.60 26.05
C GLU A 130 14.90 -12.31 24.70
N VAL A 131 14.14 -13.42 24.58
CA VAL A 131 14.03 -14.22 23.35
C VAL A 131 13.52 -13.39 22.18
N LYS A 132 12.55 -12.50 22.40
CA LYS A 132 12.05 -11.63 21.35
C LYS A 132 13.16 -10.76 20.75
N GLY A 133 13.98 -10.14 21.61
CA GLY A 133 15.11 -9.31 21.17
C GLY A 133 16.24 -10.12 20.50
N GLU A 134 16.43 -11.37 20.89
CA GLU A 134 17.37 -12.27 20.21
C GLU A 134 16.87 -12.68 18.82
N VAL A 135 15.58 -12.98 18.68
CA VAL A 135 14.94 -13.27 17.38
C VAL A 135 14.99 -12.05 16.46
N GLU A 136 14.73 -10.85 16.97
CA GLU A 136 14.87 -9.61 16.18
C GLU A 136 16.27 -9.47 15.58
N LYS A 137 17.31 -9.75 16.37
CA LYS A 137 18.72 -9.66 15.93
C LYS A 137 19.14 -10.75 14.94
N ALA A 138 18.42 -11.86 14.87
CA ALA A 138 18.70 -12.94 13.92
C ALA A 138 18.31 -12.60 12.48
N PHE A 139 17.52 -11.54 12.30
CA PHE A 139 17.10 -11.07 10.98
C PHE A 139 17.71 -9.71 10.66
N PRO A 140 18.23 -9.49 9.44
CA PRO A 140 18.69 -8.17 9.02
C PRO A 140 17.54 -7.19 9.01
N LEU A 141 17.80 -5.95 9.40
CA LEU A 141 16.87 -4.86 9.20
C LEU A 141 16.64 -4.70 7.69
N MET A 142 15.40 -4.63 7.28
CA MET A 142 15.01 -4.35 5.90
C MET A 142 14.70 -2.87 5.80
N GLY A 143 15.73 -2.05 5.64
CA GLY A 143 15.56 -0.61 5.54
C GLY A 143 14.68 -0.24 4.36
N ILE A 144 13.48 0.27 4.66
CA ILE A 144 12.53 0.81 3.68
C ILE A 144 12.79 2.30 3.60
N VAL A 145 13.10 2.81 2.41
CA VAL A 145 13.45 4.20 2.21
C VAL A 145 12.61 4.81 1.10
N ALA A 146 11.80 5.82 1.45
CA ALA A 146 11.23 6.73 0.46
C ALA A 146 12.23 7.85 0.21
N CYS A 147 12.36 8.30 -1.04
CA CYS A 147 13.28 9.37 -1.39
C CYS A 147 12.61 10.42 -2.28
N SER A 148 12.93 11.68 -2.00
CA SER A 148 12.61 12.83 -2.84
C SER A 148 13.68 13.91 -2.69
N GLY A 149 13.72 14.87 -3.61
CA GLY A 149 14.67 15.96 -3.46
C GLY A 149 14.73 16.89 -4.63
N HIS A 150 15.73 17.76 -4.59
CA HIS A 150 15.92 18.75 -5.65
C HIS A 150 16.20 18.07 -7.00
N VAL A 151 15.57 18.61 -8.03
CA VAL A 151 15.90 18.30 -9.43
C VAL A 151 17.18 19.03 -9.83
N ILE A 152 17.94 18.45 -10.76
CA ILE A 152 19.12 19.12 -11.34
C ILE A 152 18.70 20.45 -11.98
N ASP A 153 19.50 21.50 -11.75
CA ASP A 153 19.27 22.82 -12.27
C ASP A 153 19.36 22.83 -13.79
N ASN A 154 18.51 23.63 -14.43
CA ASN A 154 18.60 23.88 -15.85
C ASN A 154 19.87 24.72 -16.14
N PRO A 155 20.54 24.51 -17.28
CA PRO A 155 21.66 25.35 -17.68
C PRO A 155 21.30 26.85 -17.65
N GLY A 156 22.03 27.64 -16.86
CA GLY A 156 21.87 29.09 -16.78
C GLY A 156 20.85 29.62 -15.77
N ARG A 157 20.32 28.77 -14.87
CA ARG A 157 19.45 29.16 -13.74
C ARG A 157 20.15 29.01 -12.40
N ASP A 158 19.50 29.55 -11.35
CA ASP A 158 20.00 29.59 -9.97
C ASP A 158 20.46 28.25 -9.44
N ARG A 159 21.55 28.29 -8.67
CA ARG A 159 22.25 27.10 -8.18
C ARG A 159 21.62 26.53 -6.93
N ARG A 160 20.60 25.64 -7.07
CA ARG A 160 20.08 24.82 -5.97
C ARG A 160 20.68 23.41 -5.99
N PHE A 161 20.78 22.82 -7.16
CA PHE A 161 21.37 21.49 -7.37
C PHE A 161 22.03 21.45 -8.76
N PRO A 162 23.19 22.06 -8.92
CA PRO A 162 23.86 22.14 -10.22
C PRO A 162 24.46 20.80 -10.65
N PRO A 163 24.70 20.56 -11.95
CA PRO A 163 25.23 19.30 -12.46
C PRO A 163 26.55 18.84 -11.82
N GLU A 164 27.37 19.77 -11.37
CA GLU A 164 28.65 19.48 -10.71
C GLU A 164 28.47 18.82 -9.34
N ALA A 165 27.29 18.95 -8.75
CA ALA A 165 26.92 18.33 -7.46
C ALA A 165 26.61 16.85 -7.58
N GLU A 166 26.35 16.34 -8.78
CA GLU A 166 25.81 14.99 -9.02
C GLU A 166 26.64 13.88 -8.33
N MET A 167 27.94 13.89 -8.55
CA MET A 167 28.82 12.83 -8.05
C MET A 167 28.89 12.81 -6.51
N VAL A 168 28.99 13.98 -5.90
CA VAL A 168 29.03 14.09 -4.42
C VAL A 168 27.66 13.78 -3.83
N ALA A 169 26.56 14.15 -4.50
CA ALA A 169 25.21 13.79 -4.09
C ALA A 169 25.01 12.27 -4.09
N LYS A 170 25.48 11.57 -5.12
CA LYS A 170 25.43 10.11 -5.21
C LYS A 170 26.18 9.46 -4.05
N GLU A 171 27.40 9.92 -3.74
CA GLU A 171 28.19 9.44 -2.59
C GLU A 171 27.46 9.67 -1.26
N LYS A 172 26.80 10.81 -1.08
CA LYS A 172 26.02 11.10 0.13
C LYS A 172 24.77 10.24 0.23
N ILE A 173 24.09 10.00 -0.88
CA ILE A 173 22.96 9.07 -0.94
C ILE A 173 23.42 7.66 -0.54
N GLU A 174 24.54 7.18 -1.09
CA GLU A 174 25.09 5.87 -0.77
C GLU A 174 25.39 5.72 0.74
N GLN A 175 26.04 6.71 1.34
CA GLN A 175 26.31 6.75 2.78
C GLN A 175 25.03 6.74 3.62
N ALA A 176 23.99 7.48 3.21
CA ALA A 176 22.71 7.49 3.88
C ALA A 176 21.99 6.14 3.77
N LEU A 177 22.02 5.52 2.60
CA LEU A 177 21.45 4.18 2.37
C LEU A 177 22.17 3.10 3.20
N ASP A 178 23.48 3.19 3.36
CA ASP A 178 24.24 2.31 4.24
C ASP A 178 23.82 2.48 5.69
N LYS A 179 23.73 3.72 6.17
CA LYS A 179 23.27 4.04 7.53
C LYS A 179 21.85 3.51 7.82
N LEU A 180 20.96 3.61 6.83
CA LEU A 180 19.56 3.17 6.93
C LEU A 180 19.38 1.67 6.67
N GLY A 181 20.44 0.94 6.28
CA GLY A 181 20.33 -0.48 5.92
C GLY A 181 19.36 -0.71 4.75
N ALA A 182 19.31 0.22 3.79
CA ALA A 182 18.30 0.26 2.75
C ALA A 182 18.33 -0.97 1.83
N THR A 183 17.19 -1.66 1.74
CA THR A 183 16.98 -2.82 0.86
C THR A 183 15.80 -2.62 -0.10
N CYS A 184 14.91 -1.66 0.21
CA CYS A 184 13.73 -1.37 -0.59
C CYS A 184 13.55 0.15 -0.70
N GLY A 185 13.53 0.67 -1.92
CA GLY A 185 13.48 2.09 -2.24
C GLY A 185 12.20 2.49 -2.98
N PHE A 186 11.61 3.61 -2.58
CA PHE A 186 10.42 4.23 -3.16
C PHE A 186 10.75 5.64 -3.60
N SER A 187 10.58 5.98 -4.86
CA SER A 187 10.81 7.32 -5.35
C SER A 187 10.00 7.60 -6.61
N SER A 188 9.82 8.88 -6.93
CA SER A 188 9.53 9.29 -8.29
C SER A 188 10.79 9.08 -9.15
N ALA A 189 10.83 9.57 -10.36
CA ALA A 189 12.02 9.43 -11.20
C ALA A 189 12.37 10.77 -11.89
N ALA A 190 12.22 11.88 -11.17
CA ALA A 190 12.65 13.19 -11.67
C ALA A 190 14.18 13.25 -11.81
N CYS A 191 14.66 14.08 -12.72
CA CYS A 191 16.10 14.29 -12.92
C CYS A 191 16.75 14.87 -11.67
N GLY A 192 17.80 14.27 -11.17
CA GLY A 192 18.51 14.66 -9.96
C GLY A 192 18.35 13.64 -8.85
N THR A 193 17.89 14.06 -7.67
CA THR A 193 17.86 13.22 -6.46
C THR A 193 17.18 11.86 -6.68
N ASP A 194 16.01 11.83 -7.31
CA ASP A 194 15.21 10.62 -7.46
C ASP A 194 15.91 9.57 -8.33
N ILE A 195 16.41 9.96 -9.50
CA ILE A 195 17.14 9.03 -10.38
C ILE A 195 18.44 8.57 -9.72
N LEU A 196 19.20 9.46 -9.08
CA LEU A 196 20.43 9.09 -8.36
C LEU A 196 20.17 8.07 -7.27
N PHE A 197 19.10 8.26 -6.51
CA PHE A 197 18.69 7.32 -5.48
C PHE A 197 18.31 5.95 -6.06
N LEU A 198 17.47 5.92 -7.10
CA LEU A 198 17.01 4.68 -7.73
C LEU A 198 18.16 3.89 -8.37
N GLU A 199 19.10 4.58 -9.03
CA GLU A 199 20.32 3.97 -9.57
C GLU A 199 21.19 3.37 -8.45
N THR A 200 21.41 4.13 -7.37
CA THR A 200 22.21 3.66 -6.22
C THR A 200 21.56 2.45 -5.55
N MET A 201 20.22 2.46 -5.39
CA MET A 201 19.48 1.31 -4.88
C MET A 201 19.64 0.06 -5.77
N ALA A 202 19.51 0.23 -7.10
CA ALA A 202 19.67 -0.87 -8.06
C ALA A 202 21.11 -1.43 -8.09
N GLU A 203 22.13 -0.56 -8.05
CA GLU A 203 23.54 -0.96 -7.98
C GLU A 203 23.86 -1.78 -6.72
N ARG A 204 23.12 -1.57 -5.63
CA ARG A 204 23.22 -2.32 -4.36
C ARG A 204 22.38 -3.61 -4.36
N GLY A 205 21.65 -3.90 -5.45
CA GLY A 205 20.73 -5.03 -5.56
C GLY A 205 19.45 -4.88 -4.72
N GLY A 206 19.09 -3.65 -4.33
CA GLY A 206 17.85 -3.35 -3.62
C GLY A 206 16.62 -3.34 -4.54
N GLU A 207 15.45 -3.57 -3.95
CA GLU A 207 14.17 -3.39 -4.65
C GLU A 207 13.93 -1.89 -4.91
N THR A 208 13.43 -1.54 -6.11
CA THR A 208 13.09 -0.17 -6.49
C THR A 208 11.66 -0.08 -6.98
N HIS A 209 10.91 0.86 -6.42
CA HIS A 209 9.51 1.13 -6.75
C HIS A 209 9.38 2.58 -7.23
N VAL A 210 8.95 2.75 -8.48
CA VAL A 210 8.86 4.06 -9.11
C VAL A 210 7.41 4.52 -9.17
N PHE A 211 7.18 5.80 -8.82
CA PHE A 211 5.85 6.42 -8.80
C PHE A 211 5.80 7.62 -9.74
N LEU A 212 4.91 7.56 -10.71
CA LEU A 212 4.71 8.63 -11.68
C LEU A 212 3.32 9.26 -11.50
N PRO A 213 3.23 10.60 -11.44
CA PRO A 213 1.96 11.29 -11.22
C PRO A 213 1.02 11.18 -12.43
N PHE A 214 1.53 11.04 -13.64
CA PHE A 214 0.80 10.98 -14.89
C PHE A 214 1.59 10.21 -15.96
N ALA A 215 1.12 10.22 -17.20
CA ALA A 215 1.70 9.47 -18.31
C ALA A 215 3.21 9.77 -18.50
N LYS A 216 3.96 8.73 -18.86
CA LYS A 216 5.43 8.73 -18.97
C LYS A 216 5.96 9.85 -19.84
N GLU A 217 5.34 10.10 -20.99
CA GLU A 217 5.79 11.05 -21.99
C GLU A 217 5.78 12.48 -21.43
N GLU A 218 4.70 12.87 -20.78
CA GLU A 218 4.58 14.19 -20.16
C GLU A 218 5.48 14.32 -18.92
N PHE A 219 5.71 13.24 -18.18
CA PHE A 219 6.64 13.24 -17.07
C PHE A 219 8.09 13.46 -17.55
N ILE A 220 8.47 12.86 -18.66
CA ILE A 220 9.77 13.11 -19.29
C ILE A 220 9.92 14.61 -19.61
N GLU A 221 8.92 15.23 -20.22
CA GLU A 221 9.00 16.66 -20.60
C GLU A 221 9.02 17.60 -19.40
N THR A 222 8.21 17.32 -18.37
CA THR A 222 8.08 18.20 -17.20
C THR A 222 9.19 18.04 -16.19
N SER A 223 9.68 16.81 -15.96
CA SER A 223 10.49 16.47 -14.78
C SER A 223 11.85 15.86 -15.09
N VAL A 224 12.12 15.45 -16.35
CA VAL A 224 13.36 14.75 -16.70
C VAL A 224 14.17 15.51 -17.75
N ARG A 225 13.60 15.83 -18.91
CA ARG A 225 14.30 16.43 -20.08
C ARG A 225 14.88 17.81 -19.79
N ARG A 226 14.28 18.53 -18.86
CA ARG A 226 14.67 19.88 -18.48
C ARG A 226 16.15 20.05 -18.10
N ALA A 227 16.75 19.01 -17.51
CA ALA A 227 18.17 19.03 -17.12
C ALA A 227 19.13 18.81 -18.29
N GLY A 228 18.64 18.42 -19.47
CA GLY A 228 19.49 18.10 -20.64
C GLY A 228 20.29 16.80 -20.44
N GLY A 229 21.44 16.71 -21.14
CA GLY A 229 22.35 15.56 -21.00
C GLY A 229 21.69 14.19 -21.28
N ASN A 230 22.05 13.19 -20.46
CA ASN A 230 21.60 11.80 -20.60
C ASN A 230 20.45 11.43 -19.64
N TRP A 231 19.80 12.40 -18.98
CA TRP A 231 18.78 12.10 -17.97
C TRP A 231 17.59 11.30 -18.50
N VAL A 232 17.17 11.52 -19.74
CA VAL A 232 16.07 10.74 -20.34
C VAL A 232 16.47 9.26 -20.49
N SER A 233 17.68 8.97 -20.96
CA SER A 233 18.13 7.56 -21.07
C SER A 233 18.33 6.89 -19.71
N ARG A 234 18.75 7.65 -18.70
CA ARG A 234 18.83 7.17 -17.31
C ARG A 234 17.44 6.87 -16.73
N PHE A 235 16.50 7.77 -16.92
CA PHE A 235 15.10 7.57 -16.55
C PHE A 235 14.53 6.28 -17.16
N GLU A 236 14.73 6.08 -18.47
CA GLU A 236 14.27 4.86 -19.14
C GLU A 236 14.93 3.61 -18.56
N SER A 237 16.24 3.66 -18.31
CA SER A 237 16.96 2.56 -17.67
C SER A 237 16.45 2.26 -16.26
N VAL A 238 16.14 3.29 -15.48
CA VAL A 238 15.56 3.12 -14.13
C VAL A 238 14.19 2.43 -14.20
N LEU A 239 13.33 2.83 -15.14
CA LEU A 239 12.02 2.17 -15.30
C LEU A 239 12.14 0.72 -15.76
N ASP A 240 13.07 0.41 -16.67
CA ASP A 240 13.28 -0.94 -17.19
C ASP A 240 13.80 -1.92 -16.12
N HIS A 241 14.53 -1.42 -15.12
CA HIS A 241 15.09 -2.23 -14.03
C HIS A 241 14.29 -2.17 -12.72
N ALA A 242 13.25 -1.31 -12.65
CA ALA A 242 12.44 -1.16 -11.46
C ALA A 242 11.68 -2.45 -11.13
N THR A 243 11.57 -2.76 -9.83
CA THR A 243 10.75 -3.85 -9.32
C THR A 243 9.28 -3.63 -9.66
N SER A 244 8.82 -2.38 -9.59
CA SER A 244 7.49 -1.97 -10.04
C SER A 244 7.45 -0.51 -10.45
N VAL A 245 6.53 -0.17 -11.38
CA VAL A 245 6.23 1.20 -11.79
C VAL A 245 4.73 1.44 -11.59
N HIS A 246 4.40 2.46 -10.80
CA HIS A 246 3.04 2.84 -10.45
C HIS A 246 2.70 4.19 -11.06
N TYR A 247 1.51 4.31 -11.61
CA TYR A 247 0.98 5.56 -12.15
C TYR A 247 -0.23 6.00 -11.34
N VAL A 248 -0.24 7.26 -10.87
CA VAL A 248 -1.44 7.85 -10.26
C VAL A 248 -2.55 7.93 -11.29
N THR A 249 -2.22 8.40 -12.50
CA THR A 249 -3.09 8.32 -13.67
C THR A 249 -2.27 8.03 -14.93
N ASN A 250 -2.86 7.33 -15.90
CA ASN A 250 -2.25 7.13 -17.22
C ASN A 250 -2.65 8.24 -18.23
N GLU A 251 -3.33 9.27 -17.76
CA GLU A 251 -3.68 10.43 -18.57
C GLU A 251 -2.56 11.46 -18.58
N GLY A 252 -2.65 12.43 -19.49
CA GLY A 252 -1.66 13.50 -19.63
C GLY A 252 -1.68 14.51 -18.47
N TYR A 253 -0.67 15.38 -18.41
CA TYR A 253 -0.59 16.50 -17.49
C TYR A 253 -1.24 17.74 -18.11
N TYR A 254 -2.20 18.35 -17.40
CA TYR A 254 -2.96 19.52 -17.86
C TYR A 254 -2.74 20.78 -16.99
N GLY A 255 -1.64 20.81 -16.23
CA GLY A 255 -1.34 21.90 -15.28
C GLY A 255 -1.93 21.65 -13.89
N ASP A 256 -2.32 20.44 -13.59
CA ASP A 256 -2.88 20.01 -12.32
C ASP A 256 -1.79 19.51 -11.35
N ASP A 257 -1.06 20.46 -10.76
CA ASP A 257 0.08 20.19 -9.86
C ASP A 257 -0.30 19.34 -8.63
N SER A 258 -1.58 19.26 -8.27
CA SER A 258 -2.09 18.36 -7.23
C SER A 258 -1.78 16.87 -7.49
N LEU A 259 -1.53 16.49 -8.74
CA LEU A 259 -1.08 15.14 -9.08
C LEU A 259 0.28 14.79 -8.48
N PHE A 260 1.19 15.76 -8.37
CA PHE A 260 2.49 15.54 -7.71
C PHE A 260 2.29 15.31 -6.20
N SER A 261 1.42 16.09 -5.54
CA SER A 261 1.07 15.89 -4.12
C SER A 261 0.45 14.52 -3.88
N LEU A 262 -0.52 14.12 -4.71
CA LEU A 262 -1.13 12.80 -4.61
C LEU A 262 -0.10 11.68 -4.86
N CYS A 263 0.77 11.84 -5.86
CA CYS A 263 1.82 10.88 -6.15
C CYS A 263 2.77 10.69 -4.95
N ASN A 264 3.17 11.79 -4.31
CA ASN A 264 3.98 11.75 -3.09
C ASN A 264 3.26 11.02 -1.95
N GLN A 265 2.00 11.33 -1.69
CA GLN A 265 1.21 10.67 -0.64
C GLN A 265 1.04 9.16 -0.91
N VAL A 266 0.76 8.79 -2.15
CA VAL A 266 0.64 7.38 -2.56
C VAL A 266 1.99 6.67 -2.40
N MET A 267 3.09 7.26 -2.84
CA MET A 267 4.44 6.71 -2.70
C MET A 267 4.80 6.49 -1.21
N LEU A 268 4.57 7.48 -0.36
CA LEU A 268 4.80 7.37 1.08
C LEU A 268 3.88 6.30 1.72
N GLY A 269 2.64 6.23 1.25
CA GLY A 269 1.69 5.20 1.66
C GLY A 269 2.14 3.79 1.31
N PHE A 270 2.72 3.59 0.12
CA PHE A 270 3.30 2.29 -0.25
C PHE A 270 4.51 1.92 0.62
N ALA A 271 5.37 2.89 0.93
CA ALA A 271 6.46 2.67 1.87
C ALA A 271 5.92 2.26 3.26
N ALA A 272 4.87 2.93 3.75
CA ALA A 272 4.19 2.59 4.99
C ALA A 272 3.51 1.21 4.95
N MET A 273 2.83 0.86 3.84
CA MET A 273 2.27 -0.49 3.64
C MET A 273 3.35 -1.56 3.69
N ARG A 274 4.50 -1.31 3.04
CA ARG A 274 5.64 -2.21 3.08
C ARG A 274 6.15 -2.36 4.50
N GLY A 275 6.27 -1.25 5.24
CA GLY A 275 6.66 -1.21 6.64
C GLY A 275 5.74 -2.04 7.53
N ARG A 276 4.43 -1.84 7.44
CA ARG A 276 3.44 -2.66 8.16
C ARG A 276 3.56 -4.16 7.86
N GLY A 277 3.88 -4.50 6.59
CA GLY A 277 4.10 -5.89 6.19
C GLY A 277 5.38 -6.51 6.77
N LEU A 278 6.38 -5.70 7.09
CA LEU A 278 7.69 -6.11 7.58
C LEU A 278 7.87 -5.89 9.09
N ASP A 279 6.92 -5.23 9.75
CA ASP A 279 7.03 -4.74 11.14
C ASP A 279 8.24 -3.82 11.33
N GLU A 280 8.45 -2.93 10.35
CA GLU A 280 9.52 -1.94 10.28
C GLU A 280 8.94 -0.57 9.93
N ASP A 281 9.42 0.49 10.57
CA ASP A 281 9.06 1.85 10.19
C ASP A 281 9.84 2.26 8.93
N PRO A 282 9.17 2.87 7.94
CA PRO A 282 9.87 3.40 6.78
C PRO A 282 10.68 4.64 7.16
N ASN A 283 11.70 4.95 6.35
CA ASN A 283 12.53 6.13 6.48
C ASN A 283 12.33 7.04 5.27
N LEU A 284 12.48 8.34 5.46
CA LEU A 284 12.50 9.31 4.38
C LEU A 284 13.91 9.88 4.22
N LEU A 285 14.47 9.79 3.03
CA LEU A 285 15.73 10.43 2.63
C LEU A 285 15.43 11.60 1.68
N VAL A 286 15.96 12.78 1.98
CA VAL A 286 15.75 13.94 1.11
C VAL A 286 17.04 14.72 0.87
N ILE A 287 17.23 15.22 -0.37
CA ILE A 287 18.16 16.32 -0.66
C ILE A 287 17.35 17.61 -0.65
N TRP A 288 17.50 18.43 0.41
CA TRP A 288 16.62 19.57 0.64
C TRP A 288 17.31 20.70 1.39
N ASP A 289 17.10 21.94 0.95
CA ASP A 289 17.68 23.16 1.52
C ASP A 289 16.89 23.75 2.71
N GLY A 290 15.87 23.05 3.20
CA GLY A 290 15.04 23.48 4.31
C GLY A 290 13.96 24.51 3.96
N LYS A 291 13.80 24.88 2.67
CA LYS A 291 12.85 25.91 2.25
C LYS A 291 11.52 25.28 1.78
N PRO A 292 10.38 25.97 1.99
CA PRO A 292 9.12 25.60 1.39
C PRO A 292 9.25 25.45 -0.14
N GLY A 293 8.57 24.48 -0.71
CA GLY A 293 8.51 24.23 -2.15
C GLY A 293 7.18 24.64 -2.77
N SER A 294 7.02 24.35 -4.06
CA SER A 294 5.72 24.38 -4.75
C SER A 294 4.87 23.18 -4.34
N THR A 295 3.61 23.18 -4.74
CA THR A 295 2.69 22.03 -4.62
C THR A 295 3.36 20.75 -5.16
N GLY A 296 3.32 19.67 -4.37
CA GLY A 296 3.98 18.40 -4.69
C GLY A 296 5.51 18.43 -4.58
N GLY A 297 6.11 19.52 -4.10
CA GLY A 297 7.56 19.63 -3.92
C GLY A 297 8.07 18.99 -2.64
N THR A 298 9.41 18.87 -2.51
CA THR A 298 10.09 18.24 -1.39
C THR A 298 9.69 18.83 -0.02
N GLY A 299 9.48 20.16 0.07
CA GLY A 299 9.06 20.80 1.33
C GLY A 299 7.70 20.32 1.82
N GLU A 300 6.68 20.25 0.95
CA GLU A 300 5.36 19.72 1.26
C GLU A 300 5.43 18.24 1.69
N LEU A 301 6.23 17.45 0.97
CA LEU A 301 6.43 16.03 1.28
C LEU A 301 7.08 15.85 2.68
N VAL A 302 8.08 16.67 3.03
CA VAL A 302 8.74 16.62 4.36
C VAL A 302 7.77 17.02 5.46
N GLU A 303 6.94 18.04 5.24
CA GLU A 303 5.92 18.46 6.23
C GLU A 303 4.88 17.35 6.44
N ALA A 304 4.38 16.74 5.37
CA ALA A 304 3.45 15.62 5.46
C ALA A 304 4.09 14.42 6.20
N TRP A 305 5.35 14.09 5.89
CA TRP A 305 6.08 13.01 6.56
C TRP A 305 6.22 13.23 8.08
N ARG A 306 6.59 14.43 8.50
CA ARG A 306 6.78 14.77 9.93
C ARG A 306 5.48 14.69 10.73
N GLY A 307 4.35 14.85 10.07
CA GLY A 307 3.03 14.70 10.70
C GLY A 307 2.74 13.26 11.13
N GLU A 308 3.33 12.27 10.44
CA GLU A 308 2.97 10.86 10.56
C GLU A 308 4.12 9.96 11.07
N PHE A 309 5.38 10.33 10.79
CA PHE A 309 6.57 9.52 11.06
C PHE A 309 7.68 10.31 11.78
N ASN A 310 8.85 9.69 11.86
CA ASN A 310 10.07 10.27 12.44
C ASN A 310 10.66 11.40 11.56
N GLU A 311 11.71 12.06 12.07
CA GLU A 311 12.47 13.06 11.29
C GLU A 311 13.14 12.39 10.08
N PRO A 312 13.07 13.05 8.89
CA PRO A 312 13.74 12.54 7.70
C PRO A 312 15.27 12.63 7.81
N GLU A 313 15.96 11.75 7.11
CA GLU A 313 17.39 11.89 6.84
C GLU A 313 17.56 12.97 5.76
N VAL A 314 18.13 14.11 6.14
CA VAL A 314 18.28 15.27 5.26
C VAL A 314 19.74 15.42 4.82
N ILE A 315 19.97 15.45 3.51
CA ILE A 315 21.24 15.85 2.90
C ILE A 315 21.06 17.31 2.47
N ASP A 316 21.79 18.23 3.13
CA ASP A 316 21.76 19.64 2.77
C ASP A 316 22.61 19.88 1.50
N PRO A 317 22.05 20.50 0.44
CA PRO A 317 22.84 20.82 -0.76
C PRO A 317 24.12 21.61 -0.50
N ARG A 318 24.17 22.40 0.59
CA ARG A 318 25.37 23.15 1.02
C ARG A 318 26.51 22.25 1.51
N GLU A 319 26.20 21.05 1.97
CA GLU A 319 27.21 20.04 2.31
C GLU A 319 27.78 19.35 1.07
N ILE A 320 27.00 19.32 -0.02
CA ILE A 320 27.40 18.76 -1.32
C ILE A 320 28.33 19.75 -2.04
N LEU A 321 27.96 21.03 -2.04
CA LEU A 321 28.69 22.12 -2.66
C LEU A 321 28.73 23.36 -1.75
N PRO A 322 29.79 23.55 -0.98
CA PRO A 322 29.90 24.72 -0.08
C PRO A 322 29.73 26.08 -0.76
N SER A 323 30.03 26.18 -2.07
CA SER A 323 29.81 27.41 -2.86
C SER A 323 28.32 27.78 -3.03
N LEU A 324 27.37 26.90 -2.66
CA LEU A 324 25.94 27.20 -2.64
C LEU A 324 25.52 28.04 -1.42
N SER A 325 26.37 28.13 -0.39
CA SER A 325 26.11 28.92 0.82
C SER A 325 26.07 30.44 0.59
N ASP A 326 26.68 30.93 -0.48
CA ASP A 326 26.80 32.37 -0.81
C ASP A 326 25.75 32.88 -1.82
N SER A 327 24.82 32.03 -2.26
CA SER A 327 23.76 32.42 -3.18
C SER A 327 22.62 33.15 -2.44
N GLU A 328 22.22 34.34 -2.97
CA GLU A 328 21.03 35.06 -2.48
C GLU A 328 19.78 34.17 -2.56
N PRO A 329 18.79 34.37 -1.67
CA PRO A 329 17.58 33.57 -1.69
C PRO A 329 16.85 33.71 -3.03
N VAL A 330 16.73 32.59 -3.74
CA VAL A 330 15.97 32.51 -4.99
C VAL A 330 14.52 32.87 -4.71
N PRO A 331 13.91 33.78 -5.50
CA PRO A 331 12.47 34.04 -5.38
C PRO A 331 11.68 32.73 -5.57
N VAL A 332 10.80 32.44 -4.66
CA VAL A 332 9.83 31.35 -4.82
C VAL A 332 9.00 31.67 -6.06
N TYR A 333 9.20 30.94 -7.13
CA TYR A 333 8.38 31.07 -8.32
C TYR A 333 6.98 30.52 -7.98
N SER A 334 6.05 31.44 -7.69
CA SER A 334 4.61 31.14 -7.77
C SER A 334 4.31 30.81 -9.23
N GLY A 335 3.96 29.54 -9.47
CA GLY A 335 3.78 28.91 -10.75
C GLY A 335 3.19 29.74 -11.88
N GLU A 336 4.06 30.20 -12.78
CA GLU A 336 3.68 30.70 -14.10
C GLU A 336 4.75 30.34 -15.13
N THR A 337 5.02 29.06 -15.31
CA THR A 337 5.57 28.57 -16.58
C THR A 337 4.75 27.36 -17.01
N ARG A 338 3.55 27.64 -17.55
CA ARG A 338 2.86 26.67 -18.41
C ARG A 338 3.85 26.23 -19.50
N PRO A 339 4.02 24.93 -19.74
CA PRO A 339 4.78 24.46 -20.89
C PRO A 339 4.23 25.14 -22.16
N ALA A 340 5.12 25.61 -23.05
CA ALA A 340 4.75 26.39 -24.24
C ALA A 340 3.76 25.70 -25.19
N PHE A 341 3.61 24.37 -25.11
CA PHE A 341 2.64 23.60 -25.91
C PHE A 341 1.16 23.75 -25.46
N LEU A 342 0.90 24.32 -24.28
CA LEU A 342 -0.46 24.64 -23.83
C LEU A 342 -0.96 26.02 -24.29
N SER A 343 -0.11 26.82 -24.99
CA SER A 343 -0.43 28.20 -25.40
C SER A 343 -1.06 28.32 -26.79
N GLU A 344 -1.22 27.26 -27.58
CA GLU A 344 -1.71 27.32 -28.96
C GLU A 344 -3.11 26.76 -29.21
N SER A 345 -3.76 26.18 -28.24
CA SER A 345 -5.18 25.80 -28.38
C SER A 345 -6.05 26.85 -27.69
N GLY A 346 -6.75 27.62 -28.52
CA GLY A 346 -7.57 28.75 -28.08
C GLY A 346 -8.50 28.46 -26.91
N GLU A 347 -8.66 29.48 -26.08
CA GLU A 347 -9.61 29.70 -24.99
C GLU A 347 -10.80 28.71 -24.91
N SER A 348 -10.56 27.50 -24.43
CA SER A 348 -11.47 26.79 -23.57
C SER A 348 -10.83 26.82 -22.18
N GLU A 349 -11.52 27.30 -21.17
CA GLU A 349 -11.17 27.06 -19.78
C GLU A 349 -10.97 25.53 -19.66
N SER A 350 -9.68 25.10 -19.72
CA SER A 350 -9.38 23.68 -19.59
C SER A 350 -9.81 23.28 -18.18
N SER A 351 -10.81 22.41 -18.09
CA SER A 351 -11.29 21.88 -16.82
C SER A 351 -10.14 21.26 -16.07
N ILE A 352 -9.68 21.93 -15.01
CA ILE A 352 -8.61 21.41 -14.15
C ILE A 352 -9.19 20.26 -13.36
N ARG A 353 -8.52 19.11 -13.40
CA ARG A 353 -8.91 17.96 -12.59
C ARG A 353 -8.68 18.27 -11.11
N SER A 354 -9.57 17.79 -10.26
CA SER A 354 -9.41 17.81 -8.81
C SER A 354 -9.28 16.39 -8.26
N ILE A 355 -8.52 16.24 -7.20
CA ILE A 355 -8.40 14.95 -6.51
C ILE A 355 -9.63 14.78 -5.63
N LYS A 356 -10.33 13.66 -5.81
CA LYS A 356 -11.53 13.32 -5.04
C LYS A 356 -11.50 11.86 -4.60
N THR A 357 -12.22 11.59 -3.53
CA THR A 357 -12.56 10.23 -3.11
C THR A 357 -13.99 9.90 -3.55
N MET A 358 -14.15 8.81 -4.26
CA MET A 358 -15.41 8.33 -4.81
C MET A 358 -15.85 7.08 -4.06
N LEU A 359 -17.12 7.07 -3.64
CA LEU A 359 -17.79 5.95 -3.00
C LEU A 359 -18.98 5.53 -3.85
N PHE A 360 -19.01 4.26 -4.27
CA PHE A 360 -20.19 3.62 -4.85
C PHE A 360 -20.72 2.58 -3.89
N ALA A 361 -22.01 2.50 -3.76
CA ALA A 361 -22.64 1.46 -2.96
C ALA A 361 -23.93 0.97 -3.61
N ASP A 362 -24.23 -0.31 -3.40
CA ASP A 362 -25.39 -1.01 -3.94
C ASP A 362 -25.93 -2.00 -2.90
N VAL A 363 -27.24 -1.98 -2.69
CA VAL A 363 -27.88 -2.85 -1.70
C VAL A 363 -28.26 -4.18 -2.34
N GLN A 364 -27.73 -5.25 -1.79
CA GLN A 364 -28.11 -6.60 -2.18
C GLN A 364 -29.52 -6.94 -1.67
N ALA A 365 -30.23 -7.76 -2.44
CA ALA A 365 -31.59 -8.21 -2.14
C ALA A 365 -32.67 -7.10 -2.17
N PHE A 366 -32.42 -5.93 -2.77
CA PHE A 366 -33.48 -4.94 -2.97
C PHE A 366 -34.69 -5.52 -3.74
N SER A 367 -34.46 -6.38 -4.71
CA SER A 367 -35.50 -7.09 -5.44
C SER A 367 -36.35 -8.05 -4.58
N GLN A 368 -35.92 -8.34 -3.36
CA GLN A 368 -36.64 -9.15 -2.36
C GLN A 368 -37.49 -8.30 -1.42
N VAL A 369 -37.38 -6.97 -1.49
CA VAL A 369 -38.23 -6.06 -0.72
C VAL A 369 -39.67 -6.24 -1.20
N MET A 370 -40.58 -6.49 -0.25
CA MET A 370 -41.99 -6.65 -0.55
C MET A 370 -42.54 -5.34 -1.13
N GLU A 371 -43.33 -5.41 -2.22
CA GLU A 371 -43.81 -4.23 -2.92
C GLU A 371 -44.59 -3.26 -2.01
N GLU A 372 -45.35 -3.79 -1.08
CA GLU A 372 -46.10 -3.03 -0.05
C GLU A 372 -45.17 -2.36 0.98
N LYS A 373 -43.94 -2.81 1.08
CA LYS A 373 -42.91 -2.28 2.01
C LYS A 373 -41.92 -1.31 1.33
N THR A 374 -42.05 -1.07 0.04
CA THR A 374 -41.10 -0.22 -0.70
C THR A 374 -41.02 1.19 -0.11
N ALA A 375 -42.14 1.79 0.30
CA ALA A 375 -42.14 3.13 0.89
C ALA A 375 -41.40 3.15 2.26
N GLU A 376 -41.63 2.13 3.08
CA GLU A 376 -40.96 1.95 4.38
C GLU A 376 -39.45 1.70 4.19
N PHE A 377 -39.07 0.90 3.20
CA PHE A 377 -37.67 0.71 2.80
C PHE A 377 -37.00 2.04 2.46
N VAL A 378 -37.62 2.84 1.57
CA VAL A 378 -37.05 4.14 1.17
C VAL A 378 -36.87 5.05 2.38
N GLU A 379 -37.84 5.12 3.28
CA GLU A 379 -37.73 5.95 4.49
C GLU A 379 -36.60 5.47 5.40
N ILE A 380 -36.47 4.19 5.65
CA ILE A 380 -35.42 3.63 6.50
C ILE A 380 -34.07 3.73 5.80
N PHE A 381 -33.95 3.29 4.56
CA PHE A 381 -32.70 3.24 3.80
C PHE A 381 -32.17 4.64 3.49
N HIS A 382 -32.92 5.43 2.71
CA HIS A 382 -32.49 6.78 2.34
C HIS A 382 -32.45 7.71 3.55
N GLY A 383 -33.44 7.59 4.47
CA GLY A 383 -33.46 8.40 5.69
C GLY A 383 -32.32 8.04 6.66
N GLY A 384 -31.92 6.80 6.74
CA GLY A 384 -30.74 6.36 7.49
C GLY A 384 -29.45 6.95 6.95
N ILE A 385 -29.22 6.82 5.64
CA ILE A 385 -28.04 7.40 4.97
C ILE A 385 -28.04 8.92 5.05
N ALA A 386 -29.19 9.59 4.85
CA ALA A 386 -29.29 11.05 4.97
C ALA A 386 -28.82 11.53 6.35
N LYS A 387 -29.24 10.86 7.42
CA LYS A 387 -28.78 11.17 8.79
C LYS A 387 -27.28 10.93 8.99
N MET A 388 -26.68 9.97 8.32
CA MET A 388 -25.22 9.76 8.37
C MET A 388 -24.50 10.87 7.64
N LEU A 389 -24.97 11.27 6.45
CA LEU A 389 -24.43 12.40 5.67
C LEU A 389 -24.50 13.72 6.47
N GLU A 390 -25.62 14.00 7.14
CA GLU A 390 -25.79 15.20 8.00
C GLU A 390 -24.82 15.26 9.19
N ARG A 391 -24.30 14.11 9.65
CA ARG A 391 -23.37 14.02 10.78
C ARG A 391 -21.90 14.09 10.36
N LEU A 392 -21.61 14.10 9.06
CA LEU A 392 -20.24 14.28 8.58
C LEU A 392 -19.72 15.68 8.95
N PRO A 393 -18.42 15.83 9.24
CA PRO A 393 -17.80 17.13 9.50
C PRO A 393 -17.92 18.10 8.31
N ARG A 394 -17.92 17.57 7.09
CA ARG A 394 -17.99 18.31 5.82
C ARG A 394 -19.05 17.71 4.92
N GLU A 395 -19.79 18.57 4.20
CA GLU A 395 -20.73 18.09 3.17
C GLU A 395 -19.97 17.43 2.01
N PRO A 396 -20.45 16.28 1.49
CA PRO A 396 -19.87 15.71 0.28
C PRO A 396 -19.97 16.67 -0.91
N ALA A 397 -18.96 16.65 -1.78
CA ALA A 397 -18.96 17.44 -3.02
C ALA A 397 -20.11 17.05 -3.96
N PHE A 398 -20.57 15.79 -3.88
CA PHE A 398 -21.67 15.31 -4.70
C PHE A 398 -22.35 14.10 -4.05
N VAL A 399 -23.68 14.04 -4.18
CA VAL A 399 -24.49 12.87 -3.83
C VAL A 399 -25.49 12.62 -4.93
N ASN A 400 -25.59 11.36 -5.36
CA ASN A 400 -26.61 10.91 -6.29
C ASN A 400 -27.09 9.50 -5.95
N THR A 401 -28.35 9.20 -6.21
CA THR A 401 -29.00 7.92 -5.90
C THR A 401 -29.73 7.38 -7.10
N TRP A 402 -29.75 6.04 -7.25
CA TRP A 402 -30.51 5.31 -8.26
C TRP A 402 -31.18 4.09 -7.61
N GLY A 403 -32.34 4.31 -7.02
CA GLY A 403 -33.05 3.24 -6.31
C GLY A 403 -32.30 2.75 -5.08
N ASP A 404 -31.68 1.60 -5.17
CA ASP A 404 -30.89 0.93 -4.14
C ASP A 404 -29.38 1.23 -4.19
N SER A 405 -28.95 1.95 -5.21
CA SER A 405 -27.54 2.32 -5.40
C SER A 405 -27.34 3.81 -5.14
N PHE A 406 -26.15 4.18 -4.69
CA PHE A 406 -25.76 5.58 -4.54
C PHE A 406 -24.29 5.82 -4.85
N PHE A 407 -24.01 7.05 -5.27
CA PHE A 407 -22.69 7.56 -5.60
C PHE A 407 -22.42 8.84 -4.82
N VAL A 408 -21.34 8.86 -4.07
CA VAL A 408 -20.93 10.00 -3.26
C VAL A 408 -19.48 10.37 -3.58
N VAL A 409 -19.21 11.67 -3.70
CA VAL A 409 -17.87 12.20 -3.94
C VAL A 409 -17.47 13.10 -2.78
N PHE A 410 -16.25 12.93 -2.30
CA PHE A 410 -15.71 13.66 -1.15
C PHE A 410 -14.43 14.40 -1.53
N ASP A 411 -14.23 15.54 -0.91
CA ASP A 411 -12.96 16.25 -0.93
C ASP A 411 -11.93 15.57 -0.03
N GLU A 412 -12.38 15.03 1.12
CA GLU A 412 -11.53 14.42 2.12
C GLU A 412 -11.76 12.91 2.23
N LEU A 413 -10.68 12.14 2.24
CA LEU A 413 -10.73 10.68 2.35
C LEU A 413 -11.38 10.23 3.67
N GLU A 414 -11.10 10.93 4.78
CA GLU A 414 -11.60 10.56 6.10
C GLU A 414 -13.13 10.51 6.18
N ASP A 415 -13.80 11.49 5.58
CA ASP A 415 -15.28 11.55 5.55
C ASP A 415 -15.85 10.36 4.77
N ALA A 416 -15.19 9.96 3.68
CA ALA A 416 -15.58 8.80 2.90
C ALA A 416 -15.36 7.48 3.66
N LEU A 417 -14.22 7.33 4.35
CA LEU A 417 -13.92 6.14 5.18
C LEU A 417 -14.94 5.97 6.29
N LYS A 418 -15.25 7.07 6.98
CA LYS A 418 -16.26 7.09 8.05
C LYS A 418 -17.63 6.68 7.55
N LEU A 419 -18.10 7.32 6.48
CA LEU A 419 -19.41 7.03 5.91
C LEU A 419 -19.51 5.57 5.42
N ALA A 420 -18.49 5.08 4.71
CA ALA A 420 -18.47 3.71 4.18
C ALA A 420 -18.65 2.67 5.28
N LEU A 421 -17.93 2.81 6.39
CA LEU A 421 -18.01 1.88 7.51
C LEU A 421 -19.29 2.05 8.32
N GLU A 422 -19.83 3.28 8.48
CA GLU A 422 -21.13 3.49 9.12
C GLU A 422 -22.26 2.86 8.33
N ILE A 423 -22.26 2.99 6.99
CA ILE A 423 -23.25 2.35 6.12
C ILE A 423 -23.15 0.83 6.20
N ARG A 424 -21.91 0.28 6.07
CA ARG A 424 -21.69 -1.16 6.21
C ARG A 424 -22.26 -1.70 7.53
N ASP A 425 -21.94 -1.04 8.63
CA ASP A 425 -22.35 -1.46 9.96
C ASP A 425 -23.88 -1.32 10.14
N TYR A 426 -24.48 -0.27 9.57
CA TYR A 426 -25.92 -0.06 9.56
C TYR A 426 -26.67 -1.23 8.88
N PHE A 427 -26.15 -1.74 7.77
CA PHE A 427 -26.73 -2.89 7.10
C PHE A 427 -26.44 -4.21 7.81
N ASN A 428 -25.22 -4.42 8.27
CA ASN A 428 -24.81 -5.69 8.86
C ASN A 428 -25.46 -5.94 10.24
N TYR A 429 -25.86 -4.89 10.97
CA TYR A 429 -26.43 -4.98 12.32
C TYR A 429 -27.87 -4.50 12.42
N GLY A 430 -28.46 -3.98 11.33
CA GLY A 430 -29.84 -3.54 11.28
C GLY A 430 -30.83 -4.72 11.29
N GLU A 431 -32.04 -4.46 11.80
CA GLU A 431 -33.14 -5.43 11.78
C GLU A 431 -34.00 -5.19 10.51
N TRP A 432 -33.70 -5.93 9.45
CA TRP A 432 -34.33 -5.79 8.12
C TRP A 432 -35.39 -6.85 7.82
N GLY A 433 -35.54 -7.86 8.70
CA GLY A 433 -36.35 -9.05 8.43
C GLY A 433 -37.81 -8.78 8.07
N ASP A 434 -38.40 -7.70 8.60
CA ASP A 434 -39.79 -7.33 8.32
C ASP A 434 -39.99 -6.67 6.94
N LEU A 435 -38.91 -6.30 6.26
CA LEU A 435 -38.93 -5.65 4.95
C LEU A 435 -38.75 -6.62 3.79
N LEU A 436 -38.13 -7.78 4.04
CA LEU A 436 -37.78 -8.74 3.02
C LEU A 436 -38.76 -9.92 3.02
N SER A 437 -39.05 -10.45 1.82
CA SER A 437 -39.76 -11.71 1.66
C SER A 437 -38.88 -12.90 2.05
N GLU A 438 -37.58 -12.84 1.74
CA GLU A 438 -36.56 -13.85 2.08
C GLU A 438 -35.17 -13.20 2.06
N GLY A 439 -34.22 -13.79 2.82
CA GLY A 439 -32.79 -13.42 2.77
C GLY A 439 -32.35 -12.40 3.81
N VAL A 440 -31.16 -11.85 3.59
CA VAL A 440 -30.52 -10.84 4.45
C VAL A 440 -30.19 -9.64 3.58
N MET A 441 -30.45 -8.44 4.09
CA MET A 441 -30.10 -7.20 3.42
C MET A 441 -28.65 -6.85 3.70
N GLU A 442 -27.84 -6.80 2.68
CA GLU A 442 -26.41 -6.47 2.77
C GLU A 442 -26.06 -5.40 1.74
N VAL A 443 -25.03 -4.63 2.01
CA VAL A 443 -24.54 -3.61 1.09
C VAL A 443 -23.17 -3.96 0.56
N ARG A 444 -22.91 -3.68 -0.72
CA ARG A 444 -21.58 -3.69 -1.32
C ARG A 444 -21.12 -2.24 -1.42
N ILE A 445 -19.94 -1.94 -0.92
CA ILE A 445 -19.38 -0.59 -0.96
C ILE A 445 -17.99 -0.64 -1.58
N SER A 446 -17.76 0.22 -2.56
CA SER A 446 -16.44 0.41 -3.16
C SER A 446 -15.94 1.84 -2.97
N MET A 447 -14.61 1.99 -2.83
CA MET A 447 -13.97 3.31 -2.76
C MET A 447 -12.72 3.36 -3.63
N HIS A 448 -12.53 4.52 -4.26
CA HIS A 448 -11.33 4.85 -5.02
C HIS A 448 -11.02 6.34 -4.89
N ALA A 449 -9.75 6.72 -4.90
CA ALA A 449 -9.30 8.11 -4.89
C ALA A 449 -8.45 8.40 -6.15
N GLY A 450 -8.65 9.56 -6.75
CA GLY A 450 -7.89 9.97 -7.93
C GLY A 450 -8.43 11.25 -8.59
N PRO A 451 -7.78 11.68 -9.69
CA PRO A 451 -8.16 12.88 -10.42
C PRO A 451 -9.47 12.69 -11.19
N VAL A 452 -10.37 13.65 -11.07
CA VAL A 452 -11.66 13.67 -11.76
C VAL A 452 -11.95 15.05 -12.36
N TYR A 453 -12.75 15.09 -13.41
CA TYR A 453 -13.29 16.32 -14.00
C TYR A 453 -14.58 16.67 -13.29
N GLU A 454 -14.69 17.91 -12.81
CA GLU A 454 -15.92 18.48 -12.27
C GLU A 454 -16.57 19.37 -13.32
N GLU A 455 -17.67 18.91 -13.89
CA GLU A 455 -18.35 19.58 -15.00
C GLU A 455 -19.85 19.75 -14.74
N PHE A 456 -20.45 20.75 -15.39
CA PHE A 456 -21.91 20.91 -15.34
C PHE A 456 -22.59 19.84 -16.17
N ASP A 457 -23.42 19.01 -15.54
CA ASP A 457 -24.24 18.01 -16.20
C ASP A 457 -25.54 18.66 -16.69
N PRO A 458 -25.73 18.81 -18.00
CA PRO A 458 -26.92 19.48 -18.57
C PRO A 458 -28.20 18.67 -18.35
N ILE A 459 -28.11 17.38 -18.08
CA ILE A 459 -29.26 16.50 -17.81
C ILE A 459 -29.70 16.66 -16.36
N LEU A 460 -28.74 16.52 -15.43
CA LEU A 460 -29.02 16.66 -14.01
C LEU A 460 -29.15 18.12 -13.56
N LYS A 461 -28.73 19.08 -14.39
CA LYS A 461 -28.71 20.53 -14.12
C LYS A 461 -27.95 20.89 -12.85
N LYS A 462 -26.91 20.13 -12.53
CA LYS A 462 -26.01 20.34 -11.41
C LYS A 462 -24.58 19.95 -11.80
N ARG A 463 -23.60 20.31 -10.98
CA ARG A 463 -22.23 19.80 -11.14
C ARG A 463 -22.21 18.29 -10.94
N ASN A 464 -21.37 17.60 -11.70
CA ASN A 464 -21.18 16.16 -11.67
C ASN A 464 -19.71 15.83 -11.91
N PHE A 465 -19.30 14.60 -11.60
CA PHE A 465 -17.93 14.17 -11.69
C PHE A 465 -17.75 13.10 -12.76
N PHE A 466 -16.72 13.26 -13.57
CA PHE A 466 -16.44 12.41 -14.73
C PHE A 466 -14.98 11.99 -14.76
N GLY A 467 -14.68 10.92 -15.47
CA GLY A 467 -13.32 10.46 -15.74
C GLY A 467 -13.09 8.99 -15.45
N ARG A 468 -11.87 8.56 -15.76
CA ARG A 468 -11.46 7.15 -15.62
C ARG A 468 -11.54 6.67 -14.16
N HIS A 469 -11.20 7.54 -13.21
CA HIS A 469 -11.19 7.20 -11.79
C HIS A 469 -12.61 7.02 -11.23
N VAL A 470 -13.60 7.80 -11.71
CA VAL A 470 -15.03 7.56 -11.41
C VAL A 470 -15.45 6.17 -11.93
N ASN A 471 -15.04 5.85 -13.17
CA ASN A 471 -15.33 4.54 -13.73
C ASN A 471 -14.67 3.42 -12.94
N GLN A 472 -13.42 3.59 -12.48
CA GLN A 472 -12.71 2.59 -11.70
C GLN A 472 -13.44 2.29 -10.37
N ALA A 473 -13.86 3.33 -9.63
CA ALA A 473 -14.67 3.16 -8.43
C ALA A 473 -15.95 2.34 -8.72
N ALA A 474 -16.68 2.71 -9.79
CA ALA A 474 -17.89 2.01 -10.21
C ALA A 474 -17.64 0.57 -10.73
N ARG A 475 -16.40 0.19 -11.09
CA ARG A 475 -16.06 -1.18 -11.51
C ARG A 475 -15.61 -2.07 -10.36
N ILE A 476 -15.20 -1.48 -9.25
CA ILE A 476 -14.90 -2.22 -8.02
C ILE A 476 -16.19 -2.69 -7.34
N GLU A 477 -17.26 -1.86 -7.33
CA GLU A 477 -18.50 -2.18 -6.60
C GLU A 477 -19.08 -3.58 -6.94
N PRO A 478 -19.21 -4.01 -8.20
CA PRO A 478 -19.82 -5.31 -8.53
C PRO A 478 -19.04 -6.54 -8.04
N ILE A 479 -17.77 -6.38 -7.72
CA ILE A 479 -16.92 -7.49 -7.22
C ILE A 479 -16.78 -7.49 -5.69
N VAL A 480 -17.40 -6.53 -5.00
CA VAL A 480 -17.39 -6.45 -3.54
C VAL A 480 -18.18 -7.60 -2.95
N LEU A 481 -17.64 -8.22 -1.91
CA LEU A 481 -18.37 -9.21 -1.12
C LEU A 481 -19.51 -8.50 -0.35
N PRO A 482 -20.74 -9.04 -0.35
CA PRO A 482 -21.84 -8.48 0.42
C PRO A 482 -21.45 -8.25 1.89
N GLY A 483 -21.89 -7.14 2.46
CA GLY A 483 -21.55 -6.73 3.83
C GLY A 483 -20.14 -6.20 4.02
N SER A 484 -19.40 -5.91 2.92
CA SER A 484 -18.00 -5.48 2.96
C SER A 484 -17.79 -4.12 2.27
N VAL A 485 -16.64 -3.52 2.57
CA VAL A 485 -16.13 -2.32 1.89
C VAL A 485 -14.82 -2.66 1.20
N PHE A 486 -14.78 -2.57 -0.13
CA PHE A 486 -13.55 -2.75 -0.90
C PHE A 486 -12.97 -1.40 -1.31
N VAL A 487 -11.66 -1.29 -1.20
CA VAL A 487 -10.93 -0.07 -1.57
C VAL A 487 -9.83 -0.40 -2.57
N SER A 488 -9.55 0.56 -3.45
CA SER A 488 -8.41 0.47 -4.36
C SER A 488 -7.07 0.55 -3.63
N GLU A 489 -6.01 0.12 -4.28
CA GLU A 489 -4.64 0.21 -3.77
C GLU A 489 -4.25 1.66 -3.44
N THR A 490 -4.69 2.65 -4.23
CA THR A 490 -4.49 4.07 -3.94
C THR A 490 -5.08 4.46 -2.58
N VAL A 491 -6.32 4.05 -2.30
CA VAL A 491 -6.97 4.33 -1.00
C VAL A 491 -6.26 3.61 0.14
N ALA A 492 -5.87 2.34 -0.06
CA ALA A 492 -5.12 1.59 0.95
C ALA A 492 -3.76 2.26 1.27
N ALA A 493 -3.06 2.77 0.25
CA ALA A 493 -1.83 3.53 0.43
C ALA A 493 -2.07 4.80 1.24
N LEU A 494 -3.06 5.60 0.88
CA LEU A 494 -3.41 6.82 1.61
C LEU A 494 -3.78 6.53 3.08
N ILE A 495 -4.54 5.45 3.34
CA ILE A 495 -4.85 5.00 4.70
C ILE A 495 -3.57 4.67 5.47
N SER A 496 -2.61 4.00 4.83
CA SER A 496 -1.35 3.62 5.47
C SER A 496 -0.50 4.81 5.87
N PHE A 497 -0.64 5.92 5.15
CA PHE A 497 0.16 7.11 5.37
C PHE A 497 -0.37 8.01 6.51
N GLY A 498 -1.69 8.15 6.69
CA GLY A 498 -2.18 9.17 7.62
C GLY A 498 -3.52 8.87 8.30
N TYR A 499 -3.96 7.60 8.36
CA TYR A 499 -5.29 7.27 8.93
C TYR A 499 -5.22 6.06 9.86
N ASP A 500 -4.67 6.26 11.05
CA ASP A 500 -4.39 5.19 12.01
C ASP A 500 -5.62 4.49 12.61
N ASP A 501 -6.80 5.10 12.56
CA ASP A 501 -8.06 4.51 13.02
C ASP A 501 -8.60 3.43 12.06
N TYR A 502 -8.01 3.32 10.88
CA TYR A 502 -8.43 2.39 9.84
C TYR A 502 -7.34 1.36 9.54
N ASP A 503 -7.79 0.20 9.11
CA ASP A 503 -6.93 -0.89 8.67
C ASP A 503 -7.55 -1.54 7.42
N PHE A 504 -6.80 -2.40 6.76
CA PHE A 504 -7.27 -3.11 5.58
C PHE A 504 -6.58 -4.45 5.42
N GLU A 505 -7.26 -5.37 4.76
CA GLU A 505 -6.72 -6.68 4.38
C GLU A 505 -6.66 -6.81 2.87
N TYR A 506 -5.57 -7.38 2.34
CA TYR A 506 -5.45 -7.64 0.92
C TYR A 506 -6.47 -8.69 0.48
N ALA A 507 -7.43 -8.29 -0.35
CA ALA A 507 -8.47 -9.17 -0.86
C ALA A 507 -8.02 -9.96 -2.10
N GLY A 508 -7.01 -9.49 -2.83
CA GLY A 508 -6.45 -10.14 -4.01
C GLY A 508 -6.21 -9.18 -5.16
N ASN A 509 -5.57 -9.70 -6.23
CA ASN A 509 -5.54 -9.01 -7.53
C ASN A 509 -6.79 -9.46 -8.29
N LEU A 510 -7.82 -8.61 -8.30
CA LEU A 510 -9.15 -8.94 -8.79
C LEU A 510 -9.42 -8.31 -10.15
N GLU A 511 -10.08 -9.07 -11.02
CA GLU A 511 -10.55 -8.57 -12.31
C GLU A 511 -11.78 -7.68 -12.10
N LEU A 512 -11.67 -6.42 -12.49
CA LEU A 512 -12.76 -5.46 -12.35
C LEU A 512 -13.83 -5.66 -13.41
N ALA A 513 -15.07 -5.34 -13.07
CA ALA A 513 -16.23 -5.52 -13.93
C ALA A 513 -16.07 -4.84 -15.30
N LYS A 514 -16.64 -5.46 -16.36
CA LYS A 514 -16.63 -5.00 -17.76
C LYS A 514 -15.22 -4.89 -18.35
N ASP A 515 -14.36 -5.89 -18.11
CA ASP A 515 -13.00 -6.00 -18.66
C ASP A 515 -12.12 -4.76 -18.42
N PHE A 516 -12.30 -4.12 -17.24
CA PHE A 516 -11.56 -2.91 -16.88
C PHE A 516 -10.08 -3.20 -16.56
N GLY A 517 -9.75 -4.46 -16.33
CA GLY A 517 -8.42 -4.95 -15.96
C GLY A 517 -8.38 -5.51 -14.53
N SER A 518 -7.22 -6.08 -14.17
CA SER A 518 -6.99 -6.66 -12.84
C SER A 518 -6.21 -5.68 -11.98
N TYR A 519 -6.68 -5.47 -10.75
CA TYR A 519 -6.10 -4.51 -9.81
C TYR A 519 -6.01 -5.09 -8.40
N PRO A 520 -4.98 -4.70 -7.62
CA PRO A 520 -4.92 -4.99 -6.19
C PRO A 520 -6.11 -4.32 -5.47
N ILE A 521 -6.86 -5.12 -4.74
CA ILE A 521 -8.04 -4.68 -3.98
C ILE A 521 -7.86 -5.05 -2.52
N TYR A 522 -8.34 -4.19 -1.65
CA TYR A 522 -8.23 -4.35 -0.20
C TYR A 522 -9.60 -4.22 0.46
N MET A 523 -9.81 -4.93 1.56
CA MET A 523 -11.02 -4.85 2.36
C MET A 523 -10.79 -3.93 3.55
N LEU A 524 -11.57 -2.85 3.64
CA LEU A 524 -11.46 -1.83 4.68
C LEU A 524 -12.05 -2.31 6.01
N GLN A 525 -11.36 -1.99 7.11
CA GLN A 525 -11.77 -2.27 8.48
C GLN A 525 -11.43 -1.09 9.42
N ARG A 526 -12.07 -1.04 10.60
CA ARG A 526 -11.57 -0.18 11.69
C ARG A 526 -10.43 -0.90 12.40
N ARG A 527 -9.38 -0.16 12.76
CA ARG A 527 -8.26 -0.72 13.55
C ARG A 527 -8.78 -1.20 14.91
N GLY A 528 -8.41 -2.43 15.29
CA GLY A 528 -8.84 -3.02 16.56
C GLY A 528 -10.26 -3.59 16.56
N TYR A 529 -10.98 -3.55 15.43
CA TYR A 529 -12.30 -4.14 15.31
C TYR A 529 -12.21 -5.66 15.26
N SER A 530 -12.53 -6.33 16.38
CA SER A 530 -12.47 -7.79 16.50
C SER A 530 -13.80 -8.48 16.15
N GLY A 531 -14.67 -7.88 15.36
CA GLY A 531 -15.88 -8.55 14.85
C GLY A 531 -16.86 -9.15 15.87
N GLU A 532 -16.72 -8.80 17.16
CA GLU A 532 -17.63 -9.27 18.19
C GLU A 532 -18.83 -8.32 18.28
N LYS A 533 -20.04 -8.91 18.18
CA LYS A 533 -21.26 -8.21 18.59
C LYS A 533 -21.07 -7.79 20.05
N SER A 534 -21.11 -6.50 20.33
CA SER A 534 -21.41 -6.04 21.69
C SER A 534 -22.83 -6.51 22.00
N ASP A 535 -22.94 -7.41 22.94
CA ASP A 535 -24.21 -7.86 23.50
C ASP A 535 -25.06 -6.69 24.04
#